data_74e9c44f6d351d1a549804f889362060
#
_entry.id   74e9c44f6d351d1a549804f889362060
#
_cell.length_a   1.000
_cell.length_b   1.000
_cell.length_c   1.000
_cell.angle_alpha   90.00
_cell.angle_beta   90.00
_cell.angle_gamma   90.00
#
_symmetry.space_group_name_H-M   'P 1'
#
loop_
_entity.id
_entity.type
_entity.pdbx_description
1 polymer ?
#
loop_
_entity_poly.entity_id
_entity_poly.type
_entity_poly.pdbx_seq_one_letter_code
_entity_poly.pdbx_strand_id
1 'polypeptide(L)'
;YEIGVRLVGSEMCIRDRPESSACACSVVEQPPLNGTKIALWVYLQSGVQCRALESGLFEVSHGAYRHLWGGSASNRAANSEYQTRLLLNDYILQLIAQGGHLAENCIRTWFFVQNVDVNYAGVVKARNEVFVTQGLTPQTHYIASTGIGGRHADKQVLVQMDTYAVLGIRQEQIHYLYAPTHLNPTYEYGVSFERGTYVDYGDRRQVFISGTASINHRGEVVYPGDIRKQTERMWENVETLLKEAEMSFDDIGQMLVYLRDAADYAVVREMFDQRFPEMPKVILLAPVCRPGWLIEMECMGTKMMKHTQYPDF
;
A
#
# COMPACT_ATOMS: atom_id res chain seq x y z
N TYR A 1 10.48 21.59 1.72
CA TYR A 1 10.26 20.23 1.20
C TYR A 1 10.22 19.30 2.39
N GLU A 2 9.13 18.60 2.59
CA GLU A 2 8.99 17.65 3.67
C GLU A 2 8.65 16.28 3.10
N ILE A 3 9.22 15.23 3.69
CA ILE A 3 9.41 13.96 3.03
C ILE A 3 8.73 12.86 3.83
N GLY A 4 7.81 12.12 3.21
CA GLY A 4 7.48 10.77 3.66
C GLY A 4 8.46 9.79 3.00
N VAL A 5 9.28 9.10 3.79
CA VAL A 5 10.33 8.22 3.28
C VAL A 5 10.02 6.77 3.62
N ARG A 6 9.96 5.93 2.60
CA ARG A 6 10.04 4.49 2.76
C ARG A 6 11.39 4.02 2.24
N LEU A 7 12.25 3.51 3.13
CA LEU A 7 13.50 2.88 2.79
C LEU A 7 13.31 1.37 2.64
N VAL A 8 13.69 0.86 1.49
CA VAL A 8 13.68 -0.58 1.19
C VAL A 8 15.13 -1.00 0.94
N GLY A 9 15.66 -1.93 1.74
CA GLY A 9 17.05 -2.33 1.60
C GLY A 9 17.48 -3.40 2.61
N SER A 10 18.76 -3.76 2.60
CA SER A 10 19.33 -4.66 3.59
C SER A 10 19.64 -3.90 4.88
N GLU A 11 19.31 -4.49 6.03
CA GLU A 11 19.39 -3.88 7.37
C GLU A 11 20.75 -3.33 7.81
N MET A 12 21.83 -3.77 7.21
CA MET A 12 23.18 -3.39 7.66
C MET A 12 23.53 -1.92 7.51
N CYS A 13 22.73 -1.14 6.76
CA CYS A 13 23.05 0.25 6.42
C CYS A 13 22.22 1.30 7.16
N ILE A 14 21.23 0.90 8.01
CA ILE A 14 20.31 1.86 8.62
C ILE A 14 20.28 1.69 10.13
N ARG A 15 21.36 2.03 10.80
CA ARG A 15 21.46 1.89 12.26
C ARG A 15 21.01 3.12 13.06
N ASP A 16 21.02 4.29 12.43
CA ASP A 16 20.73 5.54 13.13
C ASP A 16 19.45 6.18 12.59
N ARG A 17 18.31 5.92 13.26
CA ARG A 17 17.15 6.78 13.10
C ARG A 17 17.47 8.15 13.70
N PRO A 18 17.19 9.26 13.01
CA PRO A 18 17.16 10.56 13.68
C PRO A 18 16.13 10.49 14.81
N GLU A 19 16.48 10.88 16.00
CA GLU A 19 15.58 10.88 17.18
C GLU A 19 14.35 11.78 17.02
N SER A 20 14.35 12.67 16.02
CA SER A 20 13.20 13.44 15.57
C SER A 20 13.14 13.40 14.06
N SER A 21 12.32 12.51 13.49
CA SER A 21 12.10 12.52 12.05
C SER A 21 11.20 13.70 11.66
N ALA A 22 11.69 14.56 10.78
CA ALA A 22 10.88 15.58 10.10
C ALA A 22 9.90 14.95 9.08
N CYS A 23 9.66 13.64 9.12
CA CYS A 23 8.83 12.89 8.18
C CYS A 23 8.38 11.55 8.79
N ALA A 24 7.28 10.98 8.27
CA ALA A 24 7.00 9.56 8.47
C ALA A 24 8.07 8.74 7.75
N CYS A 25 8.65 7.77 8.43
CA CYS A 25 9.70 6.92 7.86
C CYS A 25 9.40 5.45 8.12
N SER A 26 9.54 4.64 7.07
CA SER A 26 9.44 3.19 7.17
C SER A 26 10.66 2.53 6.56
N VAL A 27 11.21 1.55 7.27
CA VAL A 27 12.35 0.75 6.84
C VAL A 27 11.91 -0.71 6.76
N VAL A 28 12.03 -1.29 5.56
CA VAL A 28 11.61 -2.67 5.31
C VAL A 28 12.72 -3.42 4.60
N GLU A 29 13.07 -4.60 5.07
CA GLU A 29 13.97 -5.49 4.35
C GLU A 29 13.22 -6.17 3.21
N GLN A 30 13.38 -5.60 2.01
CA GLN A 30 12.94 -6.07 0.71
C GLN A 30 14.04 -5.76 -0.30
N PRO A 31 14.97 -6.67 -0.61
CA PRO A 31 16.13 -6.36 -1.44
C PRO A 31 15.76 -5.87 -2.84
N PRO A 32 16.27 -4.70 -3.27
CA PRO A 32 16.17 -4.28 -4.67
C PRO A 32 16.96 -5.23 -5.58
N LEU A 33 16.37 -5.59 -6.72
CA LEU A 33 16.98 -6.57 -7.63
C LEU A 33 17.88 -5.95 -8.71
N ASN A 34 18.00 -4.63 -8.75
CA ASN A 34 18.85 -3.89 -9.68
C ASN A 34 20.34 -3.82 -9.28
N GLY A 35 20.76 -4.55 -8.24
CA GLY A 35 22.11 -4.55 -7.71
C GLY A 35 22.40 -3.45 -6.69
N THR A 36 21.47 -2.55 -6.42
CA THR A 36 21.60 -1.57 -5.32
C THR A 36 21.30 -2.22 -3.97
N LYS A 37 21.88 -1.69 -2.90
CA LYS A 37 21.61 -2.19 -1.54
C LYS A 37 20.34 -1.58 -0.93
N ILE A 38 19.94 -0.41 -1.41
CA ILE A 38 18.82 0.38 -0.90
C ILE A 38 18.06 0.94 -2.09
N ALA A 39 16.74 0.93 -2.00
CA ALA A 39 15.85 1.74 -2.82
C ALA A 39 15.09 2.71 -1.92
N LEU A 40 14.90 3.92 -2.40
CA LEU A 40 14.20 4.97 -1.67
C LEU A 40 12.90 5.31 -2.42
N TRP A 41 11.77 5.10 -1.76
CA TRP A 41 10.50 5.67 -2.17
C TRP A 41 10.24 6.91 -1.33
N VAL A 42 9.87 8.02 -1.97
CA VAL A 42 9.66 9.31 -1.32
C VAL A 42 8.38 9.95 -1.82
N TYR A 43 7.54 10.40 -0.92
CA TYR A 43 6.42 11.28 -1.21
C TYR A 43 6.75 12.70 -0.70
N LEU A 44 6.82 13.65 -1.63
CA LEU A 44 7.17 15.05 -1.35
C LEU A 44 5.95 15.93 -1.54
N GLN A 45 5.68 16.79 -0.58
CA GLN A 45 4.62 17.79 -0.66
C GLN A 45 5.17 19.16 -0.28
N SER A 46 4.86 20.18 -1.08
CA SER A 46 5.28 21.57 -0.84
C SER A 46 4.10 22.45 -0.39
N GLY A 47 4.38 23.57 0.26
CA GLY A 47 3.35 24.50 0.72
C GLY A 47 2.54 23.96 1.90
N VAL A 48 3.11 23.07 2.70
CA VAL A 48 2.44 22.36 3.80
C VAL A 48 3.02 22.76 5.16
N GLN A 49 2.27 22.48 6.21
CA GLN A 49 2.75 22.47 7.59
C GLN A 49 2.85 21.04 8.07
N CYS A 50 3.95 20.69 8.71
CA CYS A 50 4.20 19.32 9.15
C CYS A 50 4.57 19.25 10.63
N ARG A 51 4.17 18.13 11.26
CA ARG A 51 4.55 17.85 12.64
C ARG A 51 4.47 16.36 12.96
N ALA A 52 5.40 15.90 13.79
CA ALA A 52 5.26 14.60 14.46
C ALA A 52 4.21 14.74 15.58
N LEU A 53 3.30 13.79 15.66
CA LEU A 53 2.29 13.71 16.71
C LEU A 53 2.79 12.81 17.84
N GLU A 54 2.39 13.09 19.07
CA GLU A 54 2.70 12.24 20.24
C GLU A 54 2.19 10.79 20.07
N SER A 55 1.16 10.61 19.23
CA SER A 55 0.63 9.28 18.87
C SER A 55 1.58 8.44 18.00
N GLY A 56 2.67 9.01 17.48
CA GLY A 56 3.58 8.36 16.54
C GLY A 56 3.20 8.54 15.07
N LEU A 57 2.06 9.17 14.77
CA LEU A 57 1.71 9.57 13.40
C LEU A 57 2.44 10.85 13.02
N PHE A 58 2.63 11.06 11.73
CA PHE A 58 3.16 12.28 11.15
C PHE A 58 2.04 13.01 10.40
N GLU A 59 1.78 14.26 10.78
CA GLU A 59 0.75 15.09 10.18
C GLU A 59 1.36 16.04 9.15
N VAL A 60 0.71 16.09 8.00
CA VAL A 60 0.93 17.09 6.95
C VAL A 60 -0.37 17.81 6.71
N SER A 61 -0.42 19.13 6.98
CA SER A 61 -1.62 19.95 6.83
C SER A 61 -1.50 20.84 5.62
N HIS A 62 -2.52 20.82 4.77
CA HIS A 62 -2.66 21.68 3.60
C HIS A 62 -4.13 22.03 3.36
N GLY A 63 -4.44 23.34 3.30
CA GLY A 63 -5.79 23.81 3.06
C GLY A 63 -6.79 23.27 4.10
N ALA A 64 -7.80 22.56 3.63
CA ALA A 64 -8.85 21.98 4.46
C ALA A 64 -8.50 20.58 5.00
N TYR A 65 -7.39 20.01 4.57
CA TYR A 65 -7.05 18.61 4.83
C TYR A 65 -5.87 18.46 5.78
N ARG A 66 -5.92 17.39 6.57
CA ARG A 66 -4.83 16.91 7.41
C ARG A 66 -4.50 15.48 6.98
N HIS A 67 -3.34 15.28 6.40
CA HIS A 67 -2.83 13.99 5.97
C HIS A 67 -2.04 13.35 7.09
N LEU A 68 -2.45 12.18 7.54
CA LEU A 68 -1.82 11.44 8.64
C LEU A 68 -1.07 10.23 8.07
N TRP A 69 0.23 10.21 8.27
CA TRP A 69 1.12 9.12 7.84
C TRP A 69 1.64 8.36 9.04
N GLY A 70 1.47 7.04 9.04
CA GLY A 70 2.10 6.12 9.98
C GLY A 70 3.17 5.30 9.28
N GLY A 71 4.37 5.24 9.83
CA GLY A 71 5.47 4.46 9.28
C GLY A 71 6.09 3.52 10.32
N SER A 72 6.44 2.30 9.90
CA SER A 72 7.14 1.30 10.71
C SER A 72 6.45 0.91 12.02
N ALA A 73 5.12 0.98 12.09
CA ALA A 73 4.41 0.48 13.27
C ALA A 73 4.67 -1.02 13.45
N SER A 74 5.10 -1.42 14.65
CA SER A 74 5.51 -2.80 14.93
C SER A 74 5.39 -3.13 16.42
N ASN A 75 5.25 -4.41 16.74
CA ASN A 75 5.30 -4.92 18.12
C ASN A 75 5.87 -6.34 18.17
N ARG A 76 6.05 -6.89 19.38
CA ARG A 76 6.64 -8.21 19.63
C ARG A 76 5.66 -9.21 20.24
N ALA A 77 4.36 -9.07 19.97
CA ALA A 77 3.38 -10.03 20.45
C ALA A 77 3.64 -11.45 19.88
N ALA A 78 3.01 -12.45 20.49
CA ALA A 78 3.38 -13.86 20.36
C ALA A 78 3.35 -14.43 18.92
N ASN A 79 2.50 -13.89 18.02
CA ASN A 79 2.38 -14.34 16.64
C ASN A 79 1.82 -13.23 15.73
N SER A 80 1.78 -13.48 14.43
CA SER A 80 1.32 -12.50 13.43
C SER A 80 -0.12 -12.04 13.62
N GLU A 81 -1.01 -12.90 14.12
CA GLU A 81 -2.41 -12.54 14.42
C GLU A 81 -2.47 -11.51 15.55
N TYR A 82 -1.81 -11.77 16.68
CA TYR A 82 -1.78 -10.83 17.81
C TYR A 82 -1.04 -9.54 17.47
N GLN A 83 0.07 -9.64 16.71
CA GLN A 83 0.79 -8.45 16.26
C GLN A 83 -0.10 -7.56 15.41
N THR A 84 -0.80 -8.13 14.42
CA THR A 84 -1.70 -7.37 13.54
C THR A 84 -2.88 -6.77 14.31
N ARG A 85 -3.45 -7.51 15.24
CA ARG A 85 -4.56 -7.02 16.08
C ARG A 85 -4.15 -5.81 16.91
N LEU A 86 -2.97 -5.85 17.54
CA LEU A 86 -2.45 -4.72 18.30
C LEU A 86 -2.14 -3.53 17.41
N LEU A 87 -1.48 -3.74 16.25
CA LEU A 87 -1.19 -2.67 15.29
C LEU A 87 -2.45 -1.93 14.84
N LEU A 88 -3.51 -2.68 14.48
CA LEU A 88 -4.77 -2.08 14.05
C LEU A 88 -5.48 -1.36 15.20
N ASN A 89 -5.53 -1.94 16.40
CA ASN A 89 -6.16 -1.30 17.55
C ASN A 89 -5.42 -0.02 17.97
N ASP A 90 -4.09 -0.05 18.00
CA ASP A 90 -3.28 1.13 18.31
C ASP A 90 -3.52 2.23 17.25
N TYR A 91 -3.56 1.86 15.97
CA TYR A 91 -3.84 2.81 14.90
C TYR A 91 -5.25 3.41 14.99
N ILE A 92 -6.26 2.61 15.33
CA ILE A 92 -7.63 3.09 15.58
C ILE A 92 -7.63 4.13 16.69
N LEU A 93 -6.95 3.87 17.82
CA LEU A 93 -6.85 4.83 18.93
C LEU A 93 -6.11 6.10 18.51
N GLN A 94 -5.05 5.98 17.72
CA GLN A 94 -4.30 7.13 17.18
C GLN A 94 -5.18 8.00 16.29
N LEU A 95 -6.01 7.40 15.41
CA LEU A 95 -6.95 8.13 14.56
C LEU A 95 -8.04 8.83 15.39
N ILE A 96 -8.64 8.12 16.35
CA ILE A 96 -9.66 8.69 17.25
C ILE A 96 -9.11 9.89 18.02
N ALA A 97 -7.87 9.82 18.52
CA ALA A 97 -7.19 10.91 19.20
C ALA A 97 -7.00 12.15 18.31
N GLN A 98 -7.01 11.98 16.99
CA GLN A 98 -6.94 13.08 16.01
C GLN A 98 -8.32 13.50 15.48
N GLY A 99 -9.41 12.90 15.95
CA GLY A 99 -10.78 13.15 15.51
C GLY A 99 -11.17 12.41 14.22
N GLY A 100 -10.46 11.33 13.90
CA GLY A 100 -10.73 10.47 12.74
C GLY A 100 -11.22 9.07 13.10
N HIS A 101 -11.69 8.35 12.09
CA HIS A 101 -12.17 6.97 12.20
C HIS A 101 -11.56 6.11 11.10
N LEU A 102 -11.29 4.83 11.42
CA LEU A 102 -10.64 3.92 10.48
C LEU A 102 -11.44 3.80 9.17
N ALA A 103 -12.74 3.59 9.25
CA ALA A 103 -13.60 3.42 8.07
C ALA A 103 -13.75 4.70 7.24
N GLU A 104 -13.75 5.88 7.88
CA GLU A 104 -14.05 7.14 7.20
C GLU A 104 -12.81 7.84 6.63
N ASN A 105 -11.65 7.62 7.24
CA ASN A 105 -10.47 8.43 6.98
C ASN A 105 -9.26 7.66 6.46
N CYS A 106 -9.16 6.34 6.75
CA CYS A 106 -8.02 5.55 6.30
C CYS A 106 -8.14 5.24 4.80
N ILE A 107 -7.20 5.76 4.02
CA ILE A 107 -7.17 5.60 2.56
C ILE A 107 -6.34 4.38 2.17
N ARG A 108 -5.23 4.12 2.88
CA ARG A 108 -4.27 3.12 2.48
C ARG A 108 -3.56 2.47 3.67
N THR A 109 -3.34 1.15 3.58
CA THR A 109 -2.49 0.40 4.52
C THR A 109 -1.50 -0.47 3.76
N TRP A 110 -0.32 -0.71 4.37
CA TRP A 110 0.68 -1.67 3.92
C TRP A 110 1.04 -2.60 5.08
N PHE A 111 1.04 -3.90 4.82
CA PHE A 111 1.49 -4.91 5.76
C PHE A 111 2.71 -5.63 5.20
N PHE A 112 3.85 -5.47 5.86
CA PHE A 112 5.08 -6.17 5.55
C PHE A 112 5.18 -7.38 6.48
N VAL A 113 5.16 -8.56 5.89
CA VAL A 113 4.98 -9.81 6.64
C VAL A 113 6.22 -10.67 6.51
N GLN A 114 6.89 -10.88 7.63
CA GLN A 114 8.02 -11.80 7.70
C GLN A 114 7.54 -13.22 7.40
N ASN A 115 8.24 -13.92 6.49
CA ASN A 115 7.84 -15.26 6.04
C ASN A 115 6.35 -15.34 5.71
N VAL A 116 5.95 -14.60 4.69
CA VAL A 116 4.55 -14.38 4.31
C VAL A 116 3.75 -15.67 4.16
N ASP A 117 4.37 -16.74 3.65
CA ASP A 117 3.70 -18.04 3.46
C ASP A 117 3.22 -18.69 4.78
N VAL A 118 3.87 -18.33 5.90
CA VAL A 118 3.51 -18.82 7.25
C VAL A 118 2.64 -17.82 8.01
N ASN A 119 2.99 -16.54 7.95
CA ASN A 119 2.43 -15.53 8.85
C ASN A 119 1.23 -14.77 8.27
N TYR A 120 0.98 -14.82 6.96
CA TYR A 120 -0.08 -14.04 6.33
C TYR A 120 -1.50 -14.43 6.78
N ALA A 121 -1.73 -15.71 7.08
CA ALA A 121 -3.02 -16.19 7.59
C ALA A 121 -3.43 -15.49 8.91
N GLY A 122 -2.46 -15.25 9.81
CA GLY A 122 -2.70 -14.51 11.05
C GLY A 122 -3.05 -13.04 10.79
N VAL A 123 -2.38 -12.41 9.82
CA VAL A 123 -2.69 -11.03 9.42
C VAL A 123 -4.12 -10.93 8.89
N VAL A 124 -4.52 -11.84 7.99
CA VAL A 124 -5.87 -11.87 7.42
C VAL A 124 -6.93 -12.06 8.50
N LYS A 125 -6.72 -13.02 9.41
CA LYS A 125 -7.66 -13.30 10.49
C LYS A 125 -7.88 -12.08 11.37
N ALA A 126 -6.81 -11.48 11.89
CA ALA A 126 -6.89 -10.32 12.76
C ALA A 126 -7.51 -9.11 12.07
N ARG A 127 -7.13 -8.85 10.80
CA ARG A 127 -7.69 -7.76 10.02
C ARG A 127 -9.19 -7.92 9.80
N ASN A 128 -9.65 -9.11 9.37
CA ASN A 128 -11.05 -9.39 9.15
C ASN A 128 -11.87 -9.15 10.42
N GLU A 129 -11.41 -9.62 11.58
CA GLU A 129 -12.10 -9.45 12.86
C GLU A 129 -12.16 -7.99 13.30
N VAL A 130 -11.04 -7.26 13.24
CA VAL A 130 -10.99 -5.84 13.63
C VAL A 130 -11.83 -4.99 12.69
N PHE A 131 -11.77 -5.23 11.37
CA PHE A 131 -12.52 -4.46 10.38
C PHE A 131 -14.02 -4.52 10.62
N VAL A 132 -14.57 -5.69 10.94
CA VAL A 132 -16.00 -5.83 11.28
C VAL A 132 -16.38 -4.91 12.44
N THR A 133 -15.56 -4.80 13.48
CA THR A 133 -15.84 -3.90 14.63
C THR A 133 -15.81 -2.41 14.25
N GLN A 134 -15.21 -2.08 13.12
CA GLN A 134 -15.09 -0.71 12.60
C GLN A 134 -16.11 -0.42 11.49
N GLY A 135 -17.06 -1.32 11.23
CA GLY A 135 -18.05 -1.16 10.17
C GLY A 135 -17.52 -1.40 8.75
N LEU A 136 -16.32 -1.94 8.62
CA LEU A 136 -15.73 -2.34 7.33
C LEU A 136 -16.16 -3.76 6.99
N THR A 137 -17.09 -3.88 6.06
CA THR A 137 -17.78 -5.13 5.72
C THR A 137 -18.03 -5.23 4.20
N PRO A 138 -18.45 -6.40 3.67
CA PRO A 138 -18.82 -6.50 2.26
C PRO A 138 -20.00 -5.60 1.84
N GLN A 139 -20.80 -5.13 2.80
CA GLN A 139 -21.96 -4.26 2.55
C GLN A 139 -21.61 -2.77 2.61
N THR A 140 -20.45 -2.44 3.11
CA THR A 140 -19.93 -1.07 3.17
C THR A 140 -18.76 -0.93 2.20
N HIS A 141 -17.55 -0.99 2.69
CA HIS A 141 -16.31 -1.00 1.92
C HIS A 141 -15.16 -1.54 2.79
N TYR A 142 -14.01 -1.74 2.18
CA TYR A 142 -12.75 -1.97 2.87
C TYR A 142 -11.77 -0.82 2.58
N ILE A 143 -10.51 -1.04 2.93
CA ILE A 143 -9.41 -0.07 2.72
C ILE A 143 -8.47 -0.64 1.67
N ALA A 144 -7.98 0.21 0.74
CA ALA A 144 -6.93 -0.20 -0.19
C ALA A 144 -5.68 -0.66 0.58
N SER A 145 -5.14 -1.83 0.22
CA SER A 145 -4.08 -2.46 1.02
C SER A 145 -3.14 -3.32 0.17
N THR A 146 -1.87 -3.38 0.58
CA THR A 146 -0.90 -4.37 0.10
C THR A 146 -0.42 -5.19 1.29
N GLY A 147 -0.47 -6.52 1.17
CA GLY A 147 0.10 -7.45 2.13
C GLY A 147 1.17 -8.28 1.44
N ILE A 148 2.44 -8.03 1.75
CA ILE A 148 3.59 -8.53 0.99
C ILE A 148 4.70 -9.02 1.91
N GLY A 149 5.56 -9.89 1.43
CA GLY A 149 6.77 -10.31 2.14
C GLY A 149 7.69 -9.13 2.42
N GLY A 150 8.12 -9.00 3.67
CA GLY A 150 9.05 -7.98 4.11
C GLY A 150 9.45 -8.23 5.56
N ARG A 151 10.65 -7.83 5.96
CA ARG A 151 11.16 -8.06 7.31
C ARG A 151 11.52 -6.76 8.00
N HIS A 152 11.37 -6.78 9.31
CA HIS A 152 11.88 -5.76 10.21
C HIS A 152 13.27 -6.17 10.73
N ALA A 153 14.09 -5.19 11.17
CA ALA A 153 15.40 -5.44 11.78
C ALA A 153 15.31 -6.39 12.97
N ASP A 154 14.29 -6.24 13.78
CA ASP A 154 14.00 -7.13 14.87
C ASP A 154 13.25 -8.37 14.38
N LYS A 155 13.87 -9.54 14.52
CA LYS A 155 13.31 -10.83 14.08
C LYS A 155 12.05 -11.28 14.84
N GLN A 156 11.74 -10.66 15.98
CA GLN A 156 10.51 -10.93 16.73
C GLN A 156 9.31 -10.17 16.13
N VAL A 157 9.55 -9.17 15.31
CA VAL A 157 8.52 -8.45 14.56
C VAL A 157 8.16 -9.26 13.32
N LEU A 158 7.00 -9.89 13.34
CA LEU A 158 6.47 -10.69 12.23
C LEU A 158 5.66 -9.87 11.26
N VAL A 159 5.11 -8.74 11.72
CA VAL A 159 4.28 -7.83 10.93
C VAL A 159 4.66 -6.39 11.23
N GLN A 160 4.94 -5.64 10.18
CA GLN A 160 5.11 -4.19 10.23
C GLN A 160 3.98 -3.55 9.42
N MET A 161 3.45 -2.42 9.88
CA MET A 161 2.34 -1.74 9.22
C MET A 161 2.67 -0.28 8.95
N ASP A 162 2.39 0.17 7.72
CA ASP A 162 2.36 1.57 7.35
C ASP A 162 0.92 1.97 7.02
N THR A 163 0.57 3.24 7.23
CA THR A 163 -0.79 3.73 7.07
C THR A 163 -0.83 5.14 6.51
N TYR A 164 -1.91 5.44 5.80
CA TYR A 164 -2.23 6.79 5.33
C TYR A 164 -3.71 7.07 5.52
N ALA A 165 -4.01 8.20 6.15
CA ALA A 165 -5.38 8.68 6.35
C ALA A 165 -5.49 10.18 6.04
N VAL A 166 -6.70 10.64 5.73
CA VAL A 166 -6.99 12.04 5.46
C VAL A 166 -8.17 12.49 6.33
N LEU A 167 -7.94 13.51 7.16
CA LEU A 167 -8.98 14.20 7.92
C LEU A 167 -9.45 15.45 7.19
N GLY A 168 -10.71 15.84 7.42
CA GLY A 168 -11.35 16.93 6.68
C GLY A 168 -11.94 16.51 5.33
N ILE A 169 -11.75 15.25 4.96
CA ILE A 169 -12.32 14.65 3.75
C ILE A 169 -13.80 14.28 3.97
N ARG A 170 -14.61 14.36 2.92
CA ARG A 170 -15.99 13.87 2.92
C ARG A 170 -16.04 12.47 2.31
N GLN A 171 -16.98 11.65 2.71
CA GLN A 171 -17.11 10.29 2.19
C GLN A 171 -17.34 10.26 0.67
N GLU A 172 -18.03 11.25 0.12
CA GLU A 172 -18.28 11.37 -1.33
C GLU A 172 -17.02 11.65 -2.16
N GLN A 173 -15.89 12.01 -1.52
CA GLN A 173 -14.61 12.20 -2.19
C GLN A 173 -13.82 10.89 -2.32
N ILE A 174 -14.16 9.87 -1.54
CA ILE A 174 -13.46 8.59 -1.49
C ILE A 174 -14.22 7.57 -2.34
N HIS A 175 -13.54 6.99 -3.32
CA HIS A 175 -14.12 6.03 -4.24
C HIS A 175 -13.30 4.75 -4.26
N TYR A 176 -13.99 3.61 -4.30
CA TYR A 176 -13.38 2.29 -4.24
C TYR A 176 -13.39 1.63 -5.62
N LEU A 177 -12.32 0.93 -5.98
CA LEU A 177 -12.12 0.32 -7.28
C LEU A 177 -12.30 -1.20 -7.21
N TYR A 178 -13.01 -1.76 -8.17
CA TYR A 178 -13.41 -3.16 -8.18
C TYR A 178 -12.98 -3.93 -9.42
N ALA A 179 -13.04 -3.32 -10.62
CA ALA A 179 -12.75 -3.95 -11.91
C ALA A 179 -13.41 -5.33 -12.10
N PRO A 180 -14.72 -5.48 -11.96
CA PRO A 180 -15.42 -6.78 -11.83
C PRO A 180 -15.30 -7.68 -13.06
N THR A 181 -14.92 -7.15 -14.20
CA THR A 181 -14.63 -7.93 -15.42
C THR A 181 -13.30 -8.69 -15.35
N HIS A 182 -12.38 -8.26 -14.48
CA HIS A 182 -11.02 -8.76 -14.37
C HIS A 182 -10.70 -9.33 -12.99
N LEU A 183 -11.31 -8.79 -11.96
CA LEU A 183 -11.02 -9.08 -10.56
C LEU A 183 -12.32 -9.46 -9.82
N ASN A 184 -12.23 -10.39 -8.88
CA ASN A 184 -13.34 -10.70 -7.99
C ASN A 184 -13.26 -9.86 -6.71
N PRO A 185 -14.38 -9.68 -6.00
CA PRO A 185 -14.38 -9.10 -4.66
C PRO A 185 -13.48 -9.88 -3.71
N THR A 186 -12.70 -9.18 -2.90
CA THR A 186 -11.67 -9.82 -2.07
C THR A 186 -12.23 -10.68 -0.95
N TYR A 187 -13.42 -10.34 -0.45
CA TYR A 187 -14.12 -11.13 0.59
C TYR A 187 -14.53 -12.53 0.11
N GLU A 188 -14.69 -12.76 -1.20
CA GLU A 188 -15.04 -14.08 -1.75
C GLU A 188 -13.96 -15.13 -1.51
N TYR A 189 -12.70 -14.70 -1.33
CA TYR A 189 -11.60 -15.59 -0.96
C TYR A 189 -11.04 -15.31 0.44
N GLY A 190 -11.86 -14.69 1.29
CA GLY A 190 -11.63 -14.61 2.73
C GLY A 190 -10.71 -13.48 3.18
N VAL A 191 -10.44 -12.47 2.36
CA VAL A 191 -9.65 -11.31 2.74
C VAL A 191 -10.45 -10.01 2.65
N SER A 192 -10.08 -9.00 3.43
CA SER A 192 -10.78 -7.72 3.55
C SER A 192 -9.88 -6.57 3.12
N PHE A 193 -9.90 -6.22 1.84
CA PHE A 193 -9.27 -5.00 1.30
C PHE A 193 -9.94 -4.59 -0.01
N GLU A 194 -9.79 -3.32 -0.42
CA GLU A 194 -10.20 -2.86 -1.75
C GLU A 194 -9.07 -2.99 -2.77
N ARG A 195 -9.42 -3.23 -4.02
CA ARG A 195 -8.46 -3.34 -5.14
C ARG A 195 -7.72 -2.04 -5.41
N GLY A 196 -8.32 -0.94 -5.04
CA GLY A 196 -7.77 0.40 -5.07
C GLY A 196 -8.76 1.39 -4.51
N THR A 197 -8.27 2.58 -4.24
CA THR A 197 -9.07 3.72 -3.79
C THR A 197 -8.57 4.95 -4.52
N TYR A 198 -9.48 5.82 -4.95
CA TYR A 198 -9.10 7.17 -5.35
C TYR A 198 -9.84 8.22 -4.53
N VAL A 199 -9.21 9.37 -4.42
CA VAL A 199 -9.73 10.53 -3.68
C VAL A 199 -9.81 11.71 -4.63
N ASP A 200 -10.99 12.35 -4.68
CA ASP A 200 -11.23 13.58 -5.44
C ASP A 200 -11.03 14.80 -4.55
N TYR A 201 -10.12 15.67 -4.95
CA TYR A 201 -9.90 17.00 -4.42
C TYR A 201 -10.38 18.05 -5.43
N GLY A 202 -10.48 19.32 -5.05
CA GLY A 202 -10.95 20.39 -5.92
C GLY A 202 -10.17 20.50 -7.23
N ASP A 203 -8.86 20.30 -7.17
CA ASP A 203 -7.93 20.48 -8.29
C ASP A 203 -7.41 19.16 -8.89
N ARG A 204 -7.61 18.00 -8.23
CA ARG A 204 -7.02 16.72 -8.66
C ARG A 204 -7.77 15.50 -8.14
N ARG A 205 -7.49 14.36 -8.80
CA ARG A 205 -7.76 12.99 -8.32
C ARG A 205 -6.44 12.33 -7.96
N GLN A 206 -6.39 11.67 -6.81
CA GLN A 206 -5.27 10.86 -6.40
C GLN A 206 -5.69 9.40 -6.27
N VAL A 207 -4.95 8.47 -6.90
CA VAL A 207 -5.26 7.04 -6.90
C VAL A 207 -4.20 6.23 -6.15
N PHE A 208 -4.67 5.20 -5.44
CA PHE A 208 -3.87 4.22 -4.73
C PHE A 208 -4.32 2.82 -5.17
N ILE A 209 -3.53 2.17 -6.02
CA ILE A 209 -3.78 0.79 -6.44
C ILE A 209 -3.14 -0.17 -5.44
N SER A 210 -3.94 -1.06 -4.90
CA SER A 210 -3.49 -2.13 -4.00
C SER A 210 -2.59 -3.12 -4.70
N GLY A 211 -1.86 -3.92 -3.94
CA GLY A 211 -1.13 -5.06 -4.49
C GLY A 211 -2.03 -5.90 -5.39
N THR A 212 -1.66 -5.97 -6.67
CA THR A 212 -2.42 -6.61 -7.73
C THR A 212 -1.53 -7.62 -8.44
N ALA A 213 -2.02 -8.86 -8.56
CA ALA A 213 -1.32 -9.98 -9.19
C ALA A 213 -2.09 -10.55 -10.39
N SER A 214 -1.58 -11.63 -10.98
CA SER A 214 -2.23 -12.35 -12.08
C SER A 214 -3.39 -13.20 -11.59
N ILE A 215 -4.58 -12.60 -11.52
CA ILE A 215 -5.84 -13.21 -11.08
C ILE A 215 -6.95 -12.88 -12.07
N ASN A 216 -7.99 -13.70 -12.15
CA ASN A 216 -9.19 -13.42 -12.95
C ASN A 216 -10.40 -13.06 -12.06
N HIS A 217 -11.52 -12.77 -12.71
CA HIS A 217 -12.80 -12.43 -12.04
C HIS A 217 -13.42 -13.54 -11.19
N ARG A 218 -12.84 -14.76 -11.20
CA ARG A 218 -13.24 -15.88 -10.34
C ARG A 218 -12.31 -16.06 -9.14
N GLY A 219 -11.28 -15.20 -8.99
CA GLY A 219 -10.29 -15.35 -7.94
C GLY A 219 -9.22 -16.41 -8.22
N GLU A 220 -9.16 -16.92 -9.44
CA GLU A 220 -8.20 -17.97 -9.83
C GLU A 220 -6.88 -17.35 -10.30
N VAL A 221 -5.76 -17.96 -9.92
CA VAL A 221 -4.45 -17.61 -10.47
C VAL A 221 -4.41 -18.00 -11.94
N VAL A 222 -4.12 -17.06 -12.82
CA VAL A 222 -3.98 -17.33 -14.24
C VAL A 222 -2.51 -17.39 -14.65
N TYR A 223 -2.20 -18.26 -15.62
CA TYR A 223 -0.85 -18.52 -16.12
C TYR A 223 0.13 -19.02 -15.04
N PRO A 224 -0.18 -20.09 -14.28
CA PRO A 224 0.72 -20.63 -13.27
C PRO A 224 2.10 -20.97 -13.88
N GLY A 225 3.19 -20.53 -13.22
CA GLY A 225 4.56 -20.79 -13.65
C GLY A 225 5.06 -19.96 -14.85
N ASP A 226 4.22 -19.11 -15.46
CA ASP A 226 4.63 -18.27 -16.60
C ASP A 226 4.73 -16.80 -16.17
N ILE A 227 5.95 -16.37 -15.84
CA ILE A 227 6.21 -15.00 -15.36
C ILE A 227 5.84 -13.93 -16.40
N ARG A 228 6.07 -14.18 -17.70
CA ARG A 228 5.75 -13.21 -18.75
C ARG A 228 4.24 -12.96 -18.82
N LYS A 229 3.45 -14.03 -18.93
CA LYS A 229 1.99 -13.91 -18.97
C LYS A 229 1.39 -13.40 -17.65
N GLN A 230 1.96 -13.77 -16.51
CA GLN A 230 1.54 -13.21 -15.22
C GLN A 230 1.80 -11.70 -15.16
N THR A 231 2.93 -11.23 -15.68
CA THR A 231 3.23 -9.79 -15.77
C THR A 231 2.23 -9.05 -16.67
N GLU A 232 1.95 -9.59 -17.86
CA GLU A 232 0.96 -9.01 -18.78
C GLU A 232 -0.44 -8.95 -18.15
N ARG A 233 -0.89 -10.04 -17.54
CA ARG A 233 -2.20 -10.10 -16.88
C ARG A 233 -2.30 -9.16 -15.68
N MET A 234 -1.25 -9.04 -14.89
CA MET A 234 -1.16 -8.08 -13.80
C MET A 234 -1.33 -6.64 -14.33
N TRP A 235 -0.67 -6.29 -15.42
CA TRP A 235 -0.85 -4.98 -16.08
C TRP A 235 -2.27 -4.75 -16.56
N GLU A 236 -2.91 -5.75 -17.19
CA GLU A 236 -4.32 -5.67 -17.62
C GLU A 236 -5.25 -5.38 -16.43
N ASN A 237 -5.02 -6.07 -15.31
CA ASN A 237 -5.79 -5.87 -14.09
C ASN A 237 -5.64 -4.43 -13.55
N VAL A 238 -4.39 -3.93 -13.47
CA VAL A 238 -4.11 -2.56 -13.00
C VAL A 238 -4.67 -1.52 -13.99
N GLU A 239 -4.51 -1.72 -15.29
CA GLU A 239 -5.07 -0.83 -16.32
C GLU A 239 -6.58 -0.73 -16.22
N THR A 240 -7.27 -1.85 -15.93
CA THR A 240 -8.72 -1.85 -15.77
C THR A 240 -9.16 -1.07 -14.52
N LEU A 241 -8.43 -1.20 -13.40
CA LEU A 241 -8.67 -0.38 -12.20
C LEU A 241 -8.44 1.11 -12.49
N LEU A 242 -7.37 1.45 -13.22
CA LEU A 242 -7.11 2.84 -13.60
C LEU A 242 -8.20 3.40 -14.51
N LYS A 243 -8.70 2.63 -15.48
CA LYS A 243 -9.83 3.03 -16.35
C LYS A 243 -11.10 3.28 -15.55
N GLU A 244 -11.40 2.48 -14.54
CA GLU A 244 -12.53 2.71 -13.62
C GLU A 244 -12.37 4.03 -12.85
N ALA A 245 -11.13 4.41 -12.52
CA ALA A 245 -10.80 5.71 -11.95
C ALA A 245 -10.73 6.85 -12.99
N GLU A 246 -11.06 6.64 -14.25
CA GLU A 246 -10.87 7.60 -15.37
C GLU A 246 -9.42 8.06 -15.52
N MET A 247 -8.47 7.17 -15.21
CA MET A 247 -7.03 7.38 -15.26
C MET A 247 -6.35 6.34 -16.17
N SER A 248 -5.08 6.54 -16.42
CA SER A 248 -4.23 5.64 -17.19
C SER A 248 -2.85 5.48 -16.54
N PHE A 249 -1.98 4.66 -17.11
CA PHE A 249 -0.60 4.58 -16.66
C PHE A 249 0.19 5.89 -16.80
N ASP A 250 -0.25 6.81 -17.68
CA ASP A 250 0.37 8.12 -17.83
C ASP A 250 0.15 9.04 -16.62
N ASP A 251 -0.88 8.75 -15.81
CA ASP A 251 -1.20 9.48 -14.59
C ASP A 251 -0.46 8.90 -13.35
N ILE A 252 0.31 7.80 -13.53
CA ILE A 252 1.02 7.12 -12.44
C ILE A 252 2.39 7.78 -12.21
N GLY A 253 2.69 8.09 -10.96
CA GLY A 253 3.96 8.71 -10.56
C GLY A 253 5.03 7.71 -10.13
N GLN A 254 4.65 6.48 -9.73
CA GLN A 254 5.59 5.45 -9.27
C GLN A 254 4.95 4.06 -9.24
N MET A 255 5.79 3.02 -9.38
CA MET A 255 5.42 1.61 -9.26
C MET A 255 6.36 0.88 -8.31
N LEU A 256 5.80 0.06 -7.42
CA LEU A 256 6.54 -0.95 -6.67
C LEU A 256 6.15 -2.33 -7.20
N VAL A 257 7.14 -3.09 -7.62
CA VAL A 257 6.98 -4.41 -8.22
C VAL A 257 7.65 -5.44 -7.33
N TYR A 258 6.92 -6.47 -6.96
CA TYR A 258 7.33 -7.50 -6.03
C TYR A 258 7.48 -8.82 -6.77
N LEU A 259 8.64 -9.43 -6.70
CA LEU A 259 8.92 -10.75 -7.25
C LEU A 259 9.06 -11.78 -6.13
N ARG A 260 8.48 -12.94 -6.34
CA ARG A 260 8.65 -14.08 -5.45
C ARG A 260 10.04 -14.71 -5.59
N ASP A 261 10.60 -14.72 -6.80
CA ASP A 261 11.89 -15.30 -7.12
C ASP A 261 12.79 -14.32 -7.87
N ALA A 262 14.03 -14.20 -7.43
CA ALA A 262 15.04 -13.35 -8.08
C ALA A 262 15.38 -13.83 -9.51
N ALA A 263 15.18 -15.11 -9.82
CA ALA A 263 15.40 -15.66 -11.16
C ALA A 263 14.52 -15.00 -12.24
N ASP A 264 13.34 -14.50 -11.86
CA ASP A 264 12.42 -13.83 -12.77
C ASP A 264 12.81 -12.38 -13.11
N TYR A 265 13.78 -11.82 -12.37
CA TYR A 265 14.12 -10.40 -12.45
C TYR A 265 14.52 -9.93 -13.84
N ALA A 266 15.42 -10.66 -14.52
CA ALA A 266 15.92 -10.22 -15.83
C ALA A 266 14.80 -10.08 -16.86
N VAL A 267 13.87 -11.03 -16.87
CA VAL A 267 12.71 -11.04 -17.76
C VAL A 267 11.75 -9.91 -17.43
N VAL A 268 11.41 -9.76 -16.16
CA VAL A 268 10.46 -8.72 -15.71
C VAL A 268 11.03 -7.32 -15.93
N ARG A 269 12.30 -7.11 -15.62
CA ARG A 269 12.99 -5.84 -15.88
C ARG A 269 12.90 -5.46 -17.36
N GLU A 270 13.25 -6.38 -18.27
CA GLU A 270 13.15 -6.14 -19.72
C GLU A 270 11.75 -5.74 -20.13
N MET A 271 10.70 -6.44 -19.67
CA MET A 271 9.31 -6.15 -19.98
C MET A 271 8.88 -4.74 -19.47
N PHE A 272 9.26 -4.40 -18.23
CA PHE A 272 8.95 -3.09 -17.64
C PHE A 272 9.73 -1.94 -18.31
N ASP A 273 10.99 -2.16 -18.70
CA ASP A 273 11.80 -1.14 -19.38
C ASP A 273 11.30 -0.88 -20.80
N GLN A 274 10.75 -1.89 -21.47
CA GLN A 274 10.11 -1.73 -22.79
C GLN A 274 8.77 -1.02 -22.70
N ARG A 275 7.92 -1.37 -21.73
CA ARG A 275 6.56 -0.79 -21.64
C ARG A 275 6.55 0.57 -20.94
N PHE A 276 7.39 0.76 -19.95
CA PHE A 276 7.41 1.93 -19.06
C PHE A 276 8.84 2.49 -18.89
N PRO A 277 9.50 2.95 -19.98
CA PRO A 277 10.92 3.33 -19.93
C PRO A 277 11.20 4.46 -18.94
N GLU A 278 10.32 5.47 -18.89
CA GLU A 278 10.51 6.68 -18.06
C GLU A 278 9.81 6.60 -16.68
N MET A 279 9.01 5.56 -16.44
CA MET A 279 8.25 5.44 -15.21
C MET A 279 9.17 5.11 -14.02
N PRO A 280 9.16 5.91 -12.93
CA PRO A 280 9.84 5.56 -11.70
C PRO A 280 9.31 4.23 -11.15
N LYS A 281 10.19 3.24 -11.07
CA LYS A 281 9.83 1.90 -10.62
C LYS A 281 10.95 1.25 -9.83
N VAL A 282 10.58 0.44 -8.86
CA VAL A 282 11.49 -0.42 -8.10
C VAL A 282 11.00 -1.86 -8.17
N ILE A 283 11.88 -2.77 -8.56
CA ILE A 283 11.60 -4.22 -8.57
C ILE A 283 12.34 -4.84 -7.38
N LEU A 284 11.59 -5.47 -6.50
CA LEU A 284 12.03 -5.96 -5.19
C LEU A 284 11.88 -7.49 -5.10
N LEU A 285 12.79 -8.13 -4.36
CA LEU A 285 12.57 -9.49 -3.90
C LEU A 285 11.67 -9.44 -2.66
N ALA A 286 10.41 -9.76 -2.86
CA ALA A 286 9.42 -9.78 -1.81
C ALA A 286 8.36 -10.82 -2.15
N PRO A 287 8.33 -11.99 -1.46
CA PRO A 287 7.37 -13.03 -1.75
C PRO A 287 5.93 -12.54 -1.62
N VAL A 288 5.16 -12.80 -2.67
CA VAL A 288 3.74 -12.49 -2.75
C VAL A 288 2.95 -13.44 -1.85
N CYS A 289 1.82 -13.00 -1.31
CA CYS A 289 1.06 -13.70 -0.28
C CYS A 289 0.43 -15.05 -0.68
N ARG A 290 0.48 -15.42 -1.97
CA ARG A 290 0.05 -16.74 -2.47
C ARG A 290 1.16 -17.37 -3.32
N PRO A 291 1.47 -18.68 -3.11
CA PRO A 291 2.57 -19.34 -3.82
C PRO A 291 2.46 -19.35 -5.35
N GLY A 292 1.25 -19.34 -5.89
CA GLY A 292 1.00 -19.34 -7.34
C GLY A 292 1.22 -18.00 -8.03
N TRP A 293 1.33 -16.90 -7.27
CA TRP A 293 1.64 -15.59 -7.80
C TRP A 293 3.15 -15.35 -7.80
N LEU A 294 3.70 -15.19 -8.97
CA LEU A 294 5.14 -14.96 -9.18
C LEU A 294 5.48 -13.47 -9.04
N ILE A 295 4.51 -12.62 -9.35
CA ILE A 295 4.66 -11.16 -9.40
C ILE A 295 3.41 -10.46 -8.85
N GLU A 296 3.62 -9.34 -8.20
CA GLU A 296 2.59 -8.39 -7.77
C GLU A 296 3.09 -6.96 -7.96
N MET A 297 2.23 -6.01 -8.23
CA MET A 297 2.58 -4.60 -8.24
C MET A 297 1.54 -3.75 -7.53
N GLU A 298 2.00 -2.63 -6.98
CA GLU A 298 1.18 -1.52 -6.52
C GLU A 298 1.66 -0.24 -7.18
N CYS A 299 0.79 0.74 -7.30
CA CYS A 299 1.15 2.05 -7.82
C CYS A 299 0.29 3.16 -7.22
N MET A 300 0.81 4.37 -7.33
CA MET A 300 0.10 5.60 -6.97
C MET A 300 0.20 6.59 -8.11
N GLY A 301 -0.83 7.40 -8.29
CA GLY A 301 -0.89 8.39 -9.34
C GLY A 301 -1.76 9.59 -9.00
N THR A 302 -1.62 10.62 -9.80
CA THR A 302 -2.39 11.86 -9.66
C THR A 302 -2.73 12.40 -11.03
N LYS A 303 -4.00 12.79 -11.20
CA LYS A 303 -4.51 13.43 -12.40
C LYS A 303 -5.13 14.79 -12.06
N MET A 304 -4.79 15.81 -12.81
CA MET A 304 -5.45 17.11 -12.70
C MET A 304 -6.92 16.97 -13.12
N MET A 305 -7.82 17.30 -12.20
CA MET A 305 -9.28 17.28 -12.42
C MET A 305 -9.89 18.46 -11.69
N LYS A 306 -11.12 18.84 -12.05
CA LYS A 306 -11.83 19.95 -11.37
C LYS A 306 -13.09 19.43 -10.74
N HIS A 307 -13.14 19.54 -9.40
CA HIS A 307 -14.28 19.19 -8.57
C HIS A 307 -14.63 20.40 -7.70
N THR A 308 -15.33 21.38 -8.31
CA THR A 308 -15.60 22.70 -7.67
C THR A 308 -16.36 22.64 -6.34
N GLN A 309 -16.95 21.50 -6.02
CA GLN A 309 -17.64 21.23 -4.75
C GLN A 309 -16.70 20.86 -3.60
N TYR A 310 -15.42 20.62 -3.87
CA TYR A 310 -14.42 20.24 -2.89
C TYR A 310 -13.30 21.27 -2.79
N PRO A 311 -12.65 21.43 -1.62
CA PRO A 311 -11.40 22.16 -1.51
C PRO A 311 -10.29 21.54 -2.37
N ASP A 312 -9.33 22.36 -2.79
CA ASP A 312 -8.10 21.87 -3.44
C ASP A 312 -7.24 21.05 -2.46
N PHE A 313 -6.45 20.14 -3.03
CA PHE A 313 -5.55 19.26 -2.29
C PHE A 313 -4.52 20.00 -1.47
#